data_c60a83a6121d7b10f71ea6243ca7a744
#
_entry.id   c60a83a6121d7b10f71ea6243ca7a744
#
_cell.length_a   1.000
_cell.length_b   1.000
_cell.length_c   1.000
_cell.angle_alpha   90.00
_cell.angle_beta   90.00
_cell.angle_gamma   90.00
#
_symmetry.space_group_name_H-M   'P 1'
#
loop_
_entity.id
_entity.type
_entity.pdbx_description
1 polymer ?
#
loop_
_entity_poly.entity_id
_entity_poly.type
_entity_poly.pdbx_seq_one_letter_code
_entity_poly.pdbx_strand_id
1 'polypeptide(L)'
;SEKAGADGLLVVTPYYNKATQKGLEEYYTTVGNSVDIPIIMYNVPGRTGTNIQPATAVKIAKSVDNIVAIKEASGDIGQVATLAALADGCLDIYSGNDDQVVPLLALGGKGVISVLSNVAPRETHDMVMKFLEGDVKGSLDIQLKYMDVIHNLFSEVNPIPAKRAVSEMGYCRNIVRRPLTEMEEDHAQVLINAMKEAGIL
;
A
#
# COMPACT_ATOMS: atom_id res chain seq x y z
N SER A 1 16.14 -6.79 -11.80
CA SER A 1 15.45 -5.49 -11.66
C SER A 1 16.45 -4.34 -11.75
N GLU A 2 17.49 -4.28 -10.92
CA GLU A 2 18.53 -3.24 -10.94
C GLU A 2 19.20 -3.14 -12.32
N LYS A 3 19.66 -4.24 -12.89
CA LYS A 3 20.23 -4.29 -14.26
C LYS A 3 19.25 -3.86 -15.36
N ALA A 4 17.97 -3.77 -15.07
CA ALA A 4 16.93 -3.25 -15.96
C ALA A 4 16.61 -1.76 -15.70
N GLY A 5 17.40 -1.07 -14.86
CA GLY A 5 17.25 0.35 -14.58
C GLY A 5 16.22 0.70 -13.50
N ALA A 6 15.91 -0.23 -12.58
CA ALA A 6 15.08 0.10 -11.42
C ALA A 6 15.89 0.88 -10.39
N ASP A 7 15.32 1.96 -9.84
CA ASP A 7 15.91 2.82 -8.81
C ASP A 7 15.63 2.32 -7.38
N GLY A 8 14.67 1.42 -7.21
CA GLY A 8 14.30 0.80 -5.94
C GLY A 8 13.41 -0.42 -6.15
N LEU A 9 13.24 -1.22 -5.12
CA LEU A 9 12.45 -2.45 -5.16
C LEU A 9 11.34 -2.43 -4.11
N LEU A 10 10.12 -2.81 -4.50
CA LEU A 10 9.05 -3.18 -3.59
C LEU A 10 8.97 -4.71 -3.54
N VAL A 11 9.36 -5.30 -2.42
CA VAL A 11 9.52 -6.75 -2.30
C VAL A 11 8.48 -7.32 -1.33
N VAL A 12 7.52 -8.07 -1.87
CA VAL A 12 6.50 -8.76 -1.08
C VAL A 12 7.09 -9.99 -0.35
N THR A 13 6.49 -10.38 0.78
CA THR A 13 6.85 -11.64 1.44
C THR A 13 6.63 -12.83 0.52
N PRO A 14 7.39 -13.94 0.68
CA PRO A 14 7.03 -15.19 0.04
C PRO A 14 5.58 -15.55 0.36
N TYR A 15 4.80 -15.89 -0.66
CA TYR A 15 3.41 -16.28 -0.54
C TYR A 15 3.24 -17.80 -0.77
N TYR A 16 2.06 -18.34 -0.52
CA TYR A 16 1.68 -19.75 -0.62
C TYR A 16 2.34 -20.65 0.43
N ASN A 17 3.66 -20.82 0.45
CA ASN A 17 4.38 -21.68 1.40
C ASN A 17 4.65 -21.08 2.78
N LYS A 18 4.15 -19.85 3.06
CA LYS A 18 4.06 -19.21 4.37
C LYS A 18 5.36 -19.30 5.19
N ALA A 19 6.33 -18.47 4.87
CA ALA A 19 7.61 -18.41 5.57
C ALA A 19 7.43 -18.12 7.09
N THR A 20 8.28 -18.73 7.91
CA THR A 20 8.43 -18.37 9.32
C THR A 20 9.14 -17.01 9.47
N GLN A 21 9.13 -16.40 10.65
CA GLN A 21 9.85 -15.13 10.88
C GLN A 21 11.34 -15.27 10.58
N LYS A 22 11.97 -16.38 10.98
CA LYS A 22 13.36 -16.68 10.62
C LYS A 22 13.55 -16.80 9.11
N GLY A 23 12.62 -17.45 8.41
CA GLY A 23 12.67 -17.56 6.93
C GLY A 23 12.51 -16.20 6.25
N LEU A 24 11.73 -15.27 6.83
CA LEU A 24 11.63 -13.89 6.34
C LEU A 24 12.95 -13.13 6.53
N GLU A 25 13.61 -13.26 7.68
CA GLU A 25 14.93 -12.69 7.91
C GLU A 25 15.95 -13.17 6.85
N GLU A 26 16.05 -14.48 6.64
CA GLU A 26 16.94 -15.07 5.65
C GLU A 26 16.60 -14.63 4.20
N TYR A 27 15.30 -14.57 3.87
CA TYR A 27 14.81 -14.14 2.56
C TYR A 27 15.19 -12.69 2.26
N TYR A 28 14.85 -11.75 3.14
CA TYR A 28 15.13 -10.33 2.92
C TYR A 28 16.63 -10.04 2.98
N THR A 29 17.38 -10.73 3.83
CA THR A 29 18.86 -10.63 3.86
C THR A 29 19.46 -11.09 2.51
N THR A 30 18.98 -12.19 1.97
CA THR A 30 19.45 -12.71 0.67
C THR A 30 19.11 -11.75 -0.47
N VAL A 31 17.88 -11.20 -0.48
CA VAL A 31 17.46 -10.24 -1.50
C VAL A 31 18.26 -8.94 -1.35
N GLY A 32 18.42 -8.42 -0.14
CA GLY A 32 19.15 -7.19 0.13
C GLY A 32 20.61 -7.28 -0.33
N ASN A 33 21.28 -8.37 0.00
CA ASN A 33 22.67 -8.59 -0.39
C ASN A 33 22.87 -8.84 -1.91
N SER A 34 21.78 -8.97 -2.68
CA SER A 34 21.85 -9.23 -4.13
C SER A 34 21.74 -7.98 -5.00
N VAL A 35 21.47 -6.81 -4.40
CA VAL A 35 21.31 -5.52 -5.08
C VAL A 35 21.84 -4.38 -4.21
N ASP A 36 22.20 -3.26 -4.85
CA ASP A 36 22.69 -2.05 -4.14
C ASP A 36 21.59 -0.98 -4.01
N ILE A 37 20.46 -1.14 -4.71
CA ILE A 37 19.37 -0.16 -4.70
C ILE A 37 18.44 -0.34 -3.49
N PRO A 38 17.72 0.73 -3.05
CA PRO A 38 16.83 0.68 -1.91
C PRO A 38 15.72 -0.36 -2.06
N ILE A 39 15.37 -1.00 -0.95
CA ILE A 39 14.29 -1.99 -0.86
C ILE A 39 13.23 -1.52 0.12
N ILE A 40 11.98 -1.59 -0.30
CA ILE A 40 10.79 -1.46 0.53
C ILE A 40 10.23 -2.87 0.76
N MET A 41 10.21 -3.35 1.98
CA MET A 41 9.50 -4.59 2.33
C MET A 41 7.99 -4.39 2.12
N TYR A 42 7.28 -5.43 1.70
CA TYR A 42 5.83 -5.35 1.56
C TYR A 42 5.13 -6.42 2.39
N ASN A 43 4.44 -5.97 3.44
CA ASN A 43 3.65 -6.81 4.33
C ASN A 43 2.17 -6.73 3.95
N VAL A 44 1.62 -7.82 3.42
CA VAL A 44 0.21 -7.91 2.99
C VAL A 44 -0.38 -9.29 3.33
N PRO A 45 -0.61 -9.59 4.60
CA PRO A 45 -1.01 -10.93 5.08
C PRO A 45 -2.27 -11.46 4.40
N GLY A 46 -3.23 -10.59 4.08
CA GLY A 46 -4.47 -10.96 3.39
C GLY A 46 -4.27 -11.56 2.00
N ARG A 47 -3.12 -11.30 1.35
CA ARG A 47 -2.78 -11.85 0.03
C ARG A 47 -1.75 -12.97 0.10
N THR A 48 -0.84 -12.92 1.05
CA THR A 48 0.31 -13.82 1.12
C THR A 48 0.11 -14.96 2.12
N GLY A 49 -0.79 -14.78 3.10
CA GLY A 49 -0.93 -15.68 4.25
C GLY A 49 0.27 -15.60 5.21
N THR A 50 1.14 -14.59 5.05
CA THR A 50 2.35 -14.39 5.87
C THR A 50 2.38 -12.96 6.38
N ASN A 51 2.54 -12.79 7.70
CA ASN A 51 2.65 -11.49 8.34
C ASN A 51 4.08 -11.29 8.86
N ILE A 52 4.72 -10.19 8.46
CA ILE A 52 6.00 -9.76 9.04
C ILE A 52 5.69 -9.15 10.41
N GLN A 53 6.15 -9.78 11.49
CA GLN A 53 6.00 -9.22 12.83
C GLN A 53 6.85 -7.94 12.99
N PRO A 54 6.40 -6.93 13.75
CA PRO A 54 7.14 -5.68 13.94
C PRO A 54 8.61 -5.88 14.35
N ALA A 55 8.87 -6.76 15.29
CA ALA A 55 10.25 -7.05 15.73
C ALA A 55 11.11 -7.66 14.60
N THR A 56 10.51 -8.48 13.74
CA THR A 56 11.19 -9.07 12.59
C THR A 56 11.51 -8.01 11.54
N ALA A 57 10.57 -7.12 11.22
CA ALA A 57 10.78 -6.02 10.27
C ALA A 57 11.94 -5.12 10.72
N VAL A 58 11.93 -4.71 12.00
CA VAL A 58 12.99 -3.87 12.56
C VAL A 58 14.36 -4.60 12.61
N LYS A 59 14.36 -5.88 12.94
CA LYS A 59 15.61 -6.69 12.92
C LYS A 59 16.20 -6.77 11.53
N ILE A 60 15.37 -7.01 10.50
CA ILE A 60 15.80 -7.03 9.10
C ILE A 60 16.38 -5.66 8.70
N ALA A 61 15.66 -4.57 8.96
CA ALA A 61 16.11 -3.21 8.62
C ALA A 61 17.44 -2.84 9.29
N LYS A 62 17.68 -3.28 10.53
CA LYS A 62 18.94 -3.03 11.24
C LYS A 62 20.11 -3.88 10.77
N SER A 63 19.86 -4.98 10.05
CA SER A 63 20.89 -5.93 9.59
C SER A 63 21.19 -5.84 8.10
N VAL A 64 20.39 -5.09 7.32
CA VAL A 64 20.51 -5.00 5.85
C VAL A 64 20.33 -3.54 5.45
N ASP A 65 21.42 -2.85 5.17
CA ASP A 65 21.50 -1.38 5.02
C ASP A 65 20.60 -0.80 3.92
N ASN A 66 20.35 -1.53 2.85
CA ASN A 66 19.50 -1.07 1.74
C ASN A 66 18.01 -1.40 1.93
N ILE A 67 17.60 -1.99 3.05
CA ILE A 67 16.19 -2.11 3.41
C ILE A 67 15.78 -0.89 4.23
N VAL A 68 15.17 0.08 3.55
CA VAL A 68 14.95 1.44 4.06
C VAL A 68 13.52 1.70 4.52
N ALA A 69 12.57 0.90 4.05
CA ALA A 69 11.15 1.13 4.31
C ALA A 69 10.32 -0.16 4.32
N ILE A 70 9.09 -0.03 4.84
CA ILE A 70 8.05 -1.05 4.74
C ILE A 70 6.75 -0.43 4.22
N LYS A 71 6.12 -1.10 3.23
CA LYS A 71 4.72 -0.91 2.89
C LYS A 71 3.90 -1.84 3.79
N GLU A 72 3.20 -1.25 4.76
CA GLU A 72 2.40 -1.99 5.75
C GLU A 72 0.93 -2.03 5.31
N ALA A 73 0.44 -3.23 5.05
CA ALA A 73 -0.91 -3.50 4.59
C ALA A 73 -1.58 -4.66 5.35
N SER A 74 -1.25 -4.82 6.64
CA SER A 74 -1.92 -5.80 7.51
C SER A 74 -3.37 -5.43 7.81
N GLY A 75 -3.70 -4.13 7.78
CA GLY A 75 -4.98 -3.61 8.24
C GLY A 75 -5.06 -3.44 9.77
N ASP A 76 -3.98 -3.74 10.50
CA ASP A 76 -3.90 -3.66 11.95
C ASP A 76 -3.11 -2.42 12.39
N ILE A 77 -3.82 -1.36 12.77
CA ILE A 77 -3.22 -0.11 13.28
C ILE A 77 -2.46 -0.34 14.59
N GLY A 78 -2.85 -1.32 15.40
CA GLY A 78 -2.10 -1.71 16.61
C GLY A 78 -0.73 -2.29 16.26
N GLN A 79 -0.64 -3.10 15.20
CA GLN A 79 0.64 -3.58 14.67
C GLN A 79 1.48 -2.43 14.12
N VAL A 80 0.88 -1.47 13.41
CA VAL A 80 1.58 -0.27 12.93
C VAL A 80 2.15 0.54 14.09
N ALA A 81 1.38 0.76 15.16
CA ALA A 81 1.85 1.48 16.33
C ALA A 81 3.05 0.77 17.00
N THR A 82 2.97 -0.56 17.11
CA THR A 82 4.08 -1.39 17.64
C THR A 82 5.32 -1.28 16.75
N LEU A 83 5.13 -1.34 15.42
CA LEU A 83 6.21 -1.20 14.45
C LEU A 83 6.88 0.17 14.56
N ALA A 84 6.10 1.25 14.62
CA ALA A 84 6.61 2.62 14.74
C ALA A 84 7.43 2.80 16.03
N ALA A 85 6.94 2.26 17.15
CA ALA A 85 7.65 2.32 18.44
C ALA A 85 8.98 1.55 18.42
N LEU A 86 9.06 0.40 17.76
CA LEU A 86 10.26 -0.42 17.66
C LEU A 86 11.26 0.08 16.61
N ALA A 87 10.76 0.70 15.55
CA ALA A 87 11.58 1.21 14.46
C ALA A 87 12.49 2.36 14.89
N ASP A 88 12.02 3.24 15.75
CA ASP A 88 12.79 4.35 16.30
C ASP A 88 13.60 5.10 15.19
N GLY A 89 12.95 5.33 14.05
CA GLY A 89 13.52 6.02 12.91
C GLY A 89 14.43 5.20 11.97
N CYS A 90 14.68 3.91 12.27
CA CYS A 90 15.51 3.07 11.39
C CYS A 90 14.78 2.49 10.17
N LEU A 91 13.47 2.68 10.07
CA LEU A 91 12.64 2.12 9.01
C LEU A 91 11.48 3.08 8.70
N ASP A 92 11.38 3.57 7.48
CA ASP A 92 10.25 4.37 7.04
C ASP A 92 8.99 3.48 6.84
N ILE A 93 7.83 3.98 7.28
CA ILE A 93 6.57 3.24 7.20
C ILE A 93 5.63 3.93 6.22
N TYR A 94 5.20 3.21 5.20
CA TYR A 94 4.18 3.64 4.23
C TYR A 94 2.92 2.79 4.37
N SER A 95 1.75 3.44 4.32
CA SER A 95 0.50 2.69 4.27
C SER A 95 0.37 1.92 2.94
N GLY A 96 -0.08 0.69 3.02
CA GLY A 96 -0.56 -0.09 1.89
C GLY A 96 -2.09 -0.10 1.77
N ASN A 97 -2.78 0.53 2.74
CA ASN A 97 -4.23 0.60 2.85
C ASN A 97 -4.69 2.05 2.75
N ASP A 98 -5.48 2.37 1.73
CA ASP A 98 -5.97 3.73 1.47
C ASP A 98 -6.92 4.25 2.58
N ASP A 99 -7.64 3.36 3.26
CA ASP A 99 -8.52 3.67 4.38
C ASP A 99 -7.78 3.97 5.70
N GLN A 100 -6.47 3.74 5.76
CA GLN A 100 -5.64 3.90 6.96
C GLN A 100 -4.51 4.91 6.80
N VAL A 101 -4.56 5.79 5.79
CA VAL A 101 -3.48 6.75 5.52
C VAL A 101 -3.32 7.72 6.70
N VAL A 102 -4.37 8.43 7.08
CA VAL A 102 -4.31 9.43 8.17
C VAL A 102 -3.94 8.81 9.53
N PRO A 103 -4.55 7.69 9.96
CA PRO A 103 -4.11 7.00 11.16
C PRO A 103 -2.64 6.59 11.16
N LEU A 104 -2.13 6.10 10.03
CA LEU A 104 -0.73 5.70 9.91
C LEU A 104 0.22 6.90 9.92
N LEU A 105 -0.15 8.01 9.28
CA LEU A 105 0.61 9.27 9.34
C LEU A 105 0.70 9.79 10.77
N ALA A 106 -0.38 9.66 11.57
CA ALA A 106 -0.40 10.03 12.99
C ALA A 106 0.56 9.20 13.85
N LEU A 107 0.94 8.01 13.40
CA LEU A 107 1.95 7.14 14.01
C LEU A 107 3.38 7.39 13.46
N GLY A 108 3.58 8.47 12.68
CA GLY A 108 4.88 8.83 12.13
C GLY A 108 5.18 8.24 10.75
N GLY A 109 4.18 7.69 10.07
CA GLY A 109 4.33 7.22 8.69
C GLY A 109 4.69 8.32 7.71
N LYS A 110 5.22 7.95 6.55
CA LYS A 110 5.75 8.87 5.54
C LYS A 110 4.80 9.10 4.35
N GLY A 111 3.78 8.24 4.20
CA GLY A 111 2.86 8.33 3.08
C GLY A 111 2.12 7.03 2.79
N VAL A 112 1.70 6.85 1.55
CA VAL A 112 0.93 5.71 1.08
C VAL A 112 1.41 5.21 -0.27
N ILE A 113 1.40 3.89 -0.46
CA ILE A 113 1.54 3.25 -1.77
C ILE A 113 0.13 2.75 -2.13
N SER A 114 -0.61 3.56 -2.86
CA SER A 114 -2.06 3.65 -2.91
C SER A 114 -2.67 2.97 -4.14
N VAL A 115 -3.90 2.48 -4.02
CA VAL A 115 -4.78 2.13 -5.13
C VAL A 115 -5.64 3.34 -5.53
N LEU A 116 -6.13 4.13 -4.56
CA LEU A 116 -6.90 5.36 -4.79
C LEU A 116 -6.15 6.33 -5.71
N SER A 117 -4.83 6.41 -5.61
CA SER A 117 -3.99 7.29 -6.44
C SER A 117 -4.06 7.02 -7.95
N ASN A 118 -4.61 5.87 -8.38
CA ASN A 118 -4.85 5.61 -9.79
C ASN A 118 -6.03 6.41 -10.36
N VAL A 119 -6.96 6.83 -9.50
CA VAL A 119 -8.19 7.56 -9.90
C VAL A 119 -8.28 8.96 -9.31
N ALA A 120 -7.62 9.23 -8.19
CA ALA A 120 -7.56 10.51 -7.49
C ALA A 120 -6.12 10.83 -7.02
N PRO A 121 -5.15 10.97 -7.97
CA PRO A 121 -3.74 11.14 -7.60
C PRO A 121 -3.44 12.43 -6.84
N ARG A 122 -4.08 13.54 -7.21
CA ARG A 122 -3.92 14.84 -6.54
C ARG A 122 -4.42 14.78 -5.11
N GLU A 123 -5.62 14.27 -4.92
CA GLU A 123 -6.28 14.20 -3.62
C GLU A 123 -5.53 13.24 -2.68
N THR A 124 -5.00 12.14 -3.22
CA THR A 124 -4.14 11.23 -2.46
C THR A 124 -2.84 11.90 -2.04
N HIS A 125 -2.21 12.67 -2.93
CA HIS A 125 -1.04 13.48 -2.60
C HIS A 125 -1.38 14.54 -1.53
N ASP A 126 -2.45 15.31 -1.75
CA ASP A 126 -2.84 16.40 -0.86
C ASP A 126 -3.25 15.88 0.53
N MET A 127 -3.87 14.69 0.63
CA MET A 127 -4.15 14.03 1.89
C MET A 127 -2.87 13.81 2.71
N VAL A 128 -1.81 13.32 2.09
CA VAL A 128 -0.52 13.07 2.75
C VAL A 128 0.16 14.39 3.09
N MET A 129 0.29 15.29 2.12
CA MET A 129 1.05 16.54 2.30
C MET A 129 0.41 17.46 3.34
N LYS A 130 -0.91 17.63 3.32
CA LYS A 130 -1.63 18.41 4.36
C LYS A 130 -1.31 17.91 5.76
N PHE A 131 -1.33 16.58 5.96
CA PHE A 131 -0.96 16.00 7.26
C PHE A 131 0.47 16.38 7.67
N LEU A 132 1.42 16.16 6.77
CA LEU A 132 2.85 16.42 7.02
C LEU A 132 3.15 17.91 7.23
N GLU A 133 2.35 18.81 6.65
CA GLU A 133 2.41 20.27 6.81
C GLU A 133 1.63 20.77 8.05
N GLY A 134 0.96 19.88 8.79
CA GLY A 134 0.23 20.22 10.02
C GLY A 134 -1.26 20.48 9.84
N ASP A 135 -1.80 20.48 8.61
CA ASP A 135 -3.25 20.56 8.34
C ASP A 135 -3.91 19.18 8.48
N VAL A 136 -3.88 18.67 9.71
CA VAL A 136 -4.45 17.34 10.04
C VAL A 136 -5.95 17.28 9.69
N LYS A 137 -6.67 18.39 9.92
CA LYS A 137 -8.11 18.44 9.61
C LYS A 137 -8.36 18.33 8.10
N GLY A 138 -7.65 19.10 7.28
CA GLY A 138 -7.79 19.04 5.84
C GLY A 138 -7.39 17.67 5.25
N SER A 139 -6.38 17.01 5.82
CA SER A 139 -6.02 15.64 5.50
C SER A 139 -7.16 14.66 5.81
N LEU A 140 -7.73 14.75 7.02
CA LEU A 140 -8.85 13.90 7.45
C LEU A 140 -10.11 14.15 6.59
N ASP A 141 -10.43 15.39 6.25
CA ASP A 141 -11.57 15.72 5.40
C ASP A 141 -11.46 15.04 4.02
N ILE A 142 -10.25 14.98 3.45
CA ILE A 142 -9.99 14.24 2.21
C ILE A 142 -10.16 12.72 2.44
N GLN A 143 -9.52 12.14 3.46
CA GLN A 143 -9.65 10.72 3.80
C GLN A 143 -11.12 10.31 3.85
N LEU A 144 -11.94 11.04 4.64
CA LEU A 144 -13.34 10.70 4.85
C LEU A 144 -14.19 10.90 3.58
N LYS A 145 -13.91 11.94 2.79
CA LYS A 145 -14.61 12.18 1.52
C LYS A 145 -14.47 11.01 0.53
N TYR A 146 -13.32 10.37 0.50
CA TYR A 146 -13.01 9.32 -0.48
C TYR A 146 -13.26 7.90 0.04
N MET A 147 -13.80 7.70 1.26
CA MET A 147 -13.97 6.38 1.86
C MET A 147 -14.83 5.44 1.01
N ASP A 148 -15.92 5.93 0.42
CA ASP A 148 -16.78 5.09 -0.42
C ASP A 148 -16.06 4.66 -1.71
N VAL A 149 -15.27 5.53 -2.32
CA VAL A 149 -14.43 5.17 -3.47
C VAL A 149 -13.39 4.13 -3.05
N ILE A 150 -12.71 4.34 -1.91
CA ILE A 150 -11.70 3.43 -1.38
C ILE A 150 -12.29 2.03 -1.18
N HIS A 151 -13.43 1.93 -0.48
CA HIS A 151 -14.08 0.64 -0.23
C HIS A 151 -14.48 -0.06 -1.53
N ASN A 152 -15.05 0.68 -2.49
CA ASN A 152 -15.47 0.10 -3.77
C ASN A 152 -14.30 -0.28 -4.68
N LEU A 153 -13.13 0.33 -4.55
CA LEU A 153 -11.90 -0.12 -5.23
C LEU A 153 -11.39 -1.49 -4.73
N PHE A 154 -11.94 -2.00 -3.63
CA PHE A 154 -11.62 -3.30 -3.06
C PHE A 154 -12.85 -4.21 -2.91
N SER A 155 -14.00 -3.86 -3.50
CA SER A 155 -15.21 -4.70 -3.49
C SER A 155 -15.03 -6.02 -4.24
N GLU A 156 -14.09 -6.06 -5.17
CA GLU A 156 -13.57 -7.26 -5.81
C GLU A 156 -12.04 -7.30 -5.72
N VAL A 157 -11.44 -8.38 -6.22
CA VAL A 157 -9.99 -8.54 -6.18
C VAL A 157 -9.29 -7.42 -6.97
N ASN A 158 -8.50 -6.60 -6.29
CA ASN A 158 -7.64 -5.63 -6.94
C ASN A 158 -6.64 -6.35 -7.88
N PRO A 159 -6.50 -5.95 -9.17
CA PRO A 159 -6.84 -4.64 -9.73
C PRO A 159 -8.16 -4.56 -10.52
N ILE A 160 -9.11 -5.47 -10.35
CA ILE A 160 -10.36 -5.49 -11.14
C ILE A 160 -11.11 -4.15 -11.01
N PRO A 161 -11.48 -3.65 -9.79
CA PRO A 161 -12.18 -2.38 -9.66
C PRO A 161 -11.35 -1.17 -10.12
N ALA A 162 -10.05 -1.15 -9.81
CA ALA A 162 -9.17 -0.07 -10.26
C ALA A 162 -9.08 0.01 -11.78
N LYS A 163 -9.02 -1.14 -12.49
CA LYS A 163 -9.04 -1.20 -13.95
C LYS A 163 -10.36 -0.67 -14.51
N ARG A 164 -11.50 -1.07 -13.92
CA ARG A 164 -12.81 -0.56 -14.32
C ARG A 164 -12.87 0.97 -14.11
N ALA A 165 -12.49 1.48 -12.96
CA ALA A 165 -12.50 2.90 -12.64
C ALA A 165 -11.67 3.73 -13.64
N VAL A 166 -10.43 3.34 -13.90
CA VAL A 166 -9.54 4.04 -14.86
C VAL A 166 -10.07 3.95 -16.30
N SER A 167 -10.78 2.86 -16.63
CA SER A 167 -11.47 2.74 -17.93
C SER A 167 -12.64 3.70 -18.05
N GLU A 168 -13.45 3.88 -17.01
CA GLU A 168 -14.55 4.86 -16.99
C GLU A 168 -14.04 6.31 -17.13
N MET A 169 -12.83 6.59 -16.62
CA MET A 169 -12.15 7.88 -16.84
C MET A 169 -11.61 8.04 -18.28
N GLY A 170 -11.67 7.02 -19.11
CA GLY A 170 -11.24 7.06 -20.51
C GLY A 170 -9.75 6.84 -20.77
N TYR A 171 -8.96 6.47 -19.73
CA TYR A 171 -7.50 6.31 -19.88
C TYR A 171 -7.06 4.94 -20.41
N CYS A 172 -7.89 3.91 -20.30
CA CYS A 172 -7.56 2.58 -20.80
C CYS A 172 -8.81 1.77 -21.16
N ARG A 173 -8.62 0.59 -21.77
CA ARG A 173 -9.70 -0.39 -21.94
C ARG A 173 -9.87 -1.20 -20.67
N ASN A 174 -11.12 -1.59 -20.35
CA ASN A 174 -11.44 -2.47 -19.21
C ASN A 174 -11.06 -3.93 -19.55
N ILE A 175 -9.75 -4.20 -19.62
CA ILE A 175 -9.21 -5.53 -19.92
C ILE A 175 -8.22 -5.92 -18.82
N VAL A 176 -8.42 -7.08 -18.23
CA VAL A 176 -7.51 -7.71 -17.26
C VAL A 176 -6.99 -9.04 -17.80
N ARG A 177 -5.83 -9.46 -17.33
CA ARG A 177 -5.29 -10.79 -17.67
C ARG A 177 -5.95 -11.88 -16.84
N ARG A 178 -6.23 -13.03 -17.46
CA ARG A 178 -6.70 -14.22 -16.74
C ARG A 178 -5.67 -14.65 -15.67
N PRO A 179 -6.13 -15.17 -14.52
CA PRO A 179 -7.48 -15.64 -14.18
C PRO A 179 -8.48 -14.55 -13.75
N LEU A 180 -8.06 -13.28 -13.73
CA LEU A 180 -8.96 -12.17 -13.42
C LEU A 180 -9.99 -11.99 -14.54
N THR A 181 -11.18 -11.53 -14.16
CA THR A 181 -12.31 -11.20 -15.04
C THR A 181 -12.57 -9.69 -15.01
N GLU A 182 -13.41 -9.20 -15.89
CA GLU A 182 -13.98 -7.87 -15.74
C GLU A 182 -14.84 -7.82 -14.47
N MET A 183 -14.99 -6.61 -13.90
CA MET A 183 -15.81 -6.36 -12.72
C MET A 183 -17.28 -6.66 -13.01
N GLU A 184 -17.98 -7.24 -12.02
CA GLU A 184 -19.44 -7.47 -12.12
C GLU A 184 -20.16 -6.12 -12.23
N GLU A 185 -21.19 -6.04 -13.10
CA GLU A 185 -21.78 -4.76 -13.50
C GLU A 185 -22.51 -4.04 -12.35
N ASP A 186 -23.13 -4.76 -11.44
CA ASP A 186 -23.76 -4.19 -10.24
C ASP A 186 -22.73 -3.59 -9.27
N HIS A 187 -21.59 -4.23 -9.05
CA HIS A 187 -20.48 -3.65 -8.29
C HIS A 187 -19.86 -2.46 -9.01
N ALA A 188 -19.71 -2.54 -10.34
CA ALA A 188 -19.18 -1.45 -11.14
C ALA A 188 -20.06 -0.20 -11.05
N GLN A 189 -21.38 -0.36 -11.07
CA GLN A 189 -22.30 0.76 -10.96
C GLN A 189 -22.19 1.46 -9.59
N VAL A 190 -21.99 0.71 -8.50
CA VAL A 190 -21.77 1.27 -7.15
C VAL A 190 -20.46 2.08 -7.13
N LEU A 191 -19.37 1.53 -7.69
CA LEU A 191 -18.08 2.23 -7.79
C LEU A 191 -18.20 3.53 -8.62
N ILE A 192 -18.85 3.47 -9.78
CA ILE A 192 -19.04 4.64 -10.65
C ILE A 192 -19.86 5.73 -9.96
N ASN A 193 -20.90 5.36 -9.22
CA ASN A 193 -21.69 6.32 -8.44
C ASN A 193 -20.83 6.98 -7.35
N ALA A 194 -20.06 6.20 -6.58
CA ALA A 194 -19.14 6.73 -5.58
C ALA A 194 -18.10 7.69 -6.20
N MET A 195 -17.57 7.37 -7.39
CA MET A 195 -16.64 8.24 -8.12
C MET A 195 -17.29 9.56 -8.55
N LYS A 196 -18.56 9.55 -8.99
CA LYS A 196 -19.33 10.76 -9.34
C LYS A 196 -19.58 11.64 -8.11
N GLU A 197 -20.01 11.05 -7.00
CA GLU A 197 -20.25 11.75 -5.74
C GLU A 197 -18.97 12.38 -5.18
N ALA A 198 -17.83 11.71 -5.34
CA ALA A 198 -16.53 12.24 -4.97
C ALA A 198 -16.00 13.32 -5.93
N GLY A 199 -16.57 13.45 -7.15
CA GLY A 199 -16.15 14.42 -8.17
C GLY A 199 -14.95 13.94 -9.00
N ILE A 200 -14.79 12.64 -9.16
CA ILE A 200 -13.75 12.03 -10.03
C ILE A 200 -14.27 11.92 -11.48
N LEU A 201 -15.56 11.69 -11.67
CA LEU A 201 -16.27 11.61 -12.97
C LEU A 201 -17.24 12.75 -13.13
#